data_ee9694bb5e829e679826bd3ea708f472
#
_entry.id   ee9694bb5e829e679826bd3ea708f472
#
_cell.length_a   1.000
_cell.length_b   1.000
_cell.length_c   1.000
_cell.angle_alpha   90.00
_cell.angle_beta   90.00
_cell.angle_gamma   90.00
#
_symmetry.space_group_name_H-M   'P 1'
#
loop_
_entity.id
_entity.type
_entity.pdbx_description
1 polymer ?
#
loop_
_entity_poly.entity_id
_entity_poly.type
_entity_poly.pdbx_seq_one_letter_code
_entity_poly.pdbx_strand_id
1 'polypeptide(L)'
;MGVNMLLTIGGIILLSTFVLYASGLMSDNVKISSDNEYVITAIGLGQSLIEEAKLKAFDETTVAGSVTTASQLSTPNILGSDSGESIQSPDTAKTNGSASFAKFDDVDDYNNYVRIVNTPRAENYRVKATVNYASETYPDSSKSTQTFCKRMTVTVTSAYFPQPVTLYYSFTY
;
A
#
# COMPACT_ATOMS: atom_id res chain seq x y z
N MET A 1 24.32 -57.46 27.15
CA MET A 1 24.80 -56.08 26.96
C MET A 1 24.37 -55.43 25.63
N GLY A 2 24.30 -56.17 24.53
CA GLY A 2 23.98 -55.58 23.21
C GLY A 2 22.57 -54.98 23.04
N VAL A 3 21.52 -55.58 23.63
CA VAL A 3 20.13 -55.14 23.46
C VAL A 3 19.88 -53.79 24.11
N ASN A 4 20.43 -53.52 25.28
CA ASN A 4 20.27 -52.22 25.94
C ASN A 4 20.99 -51.09 25.21
N MET A 5 22.14 -51.40 24.59
CA MET A 5 22.90 -50.46 23.81
C MET A 5 22.15 -50.08 22.47
N LEU A 6 21.53 -51.07 21.83
CA LEU A 6 20.68 -50.87 20.68
C LEU A 6 19.44 -50.01 20.98
N LEU A 7 18.80 -50.27 22.15
CA LEU A 7 17.66 -49.49 22.62
C LEU A 7 18.02 -48.02 22.93
N THR A 8 19.17 -47.78 23.54
CA THR A 8 19.63 -46.40 23.81
C THR A 8 20.00 -45.67 22.54
N ILE A 9 20.68 -46.30 21.57
CA ILE A 9 20.99 -45.70 20.28
C ILE A 9 19.70 -45.39 19.53
N GLY A 10 18.74 -46.33 19.46
CA GLY A 10 17.45 -46.12 18.86
C GLY A 10 16.66 -44.96 19.49
N GLY A 11 16.68 -44.86 20.82
CA GLY A 11 16.06 -43.75 21.57
C GLY A 11 16.69 -42.39 21.26
N ILE A 12 18.02 -42.32 21.14
CA ILE A 12 18.73 -41.07 20.78
C ILE A 12 18.41 -40.64 19.36
N ILE A 13 18.35 -41.58 18.42
CA ILE A 13 18.00 -41.27 17.02
C ILE A 13 16.57 -40.73 16.93
N LEU A 14 15.61 -41.39 17.62
CA LEU A 14 14.22 -40.90 17.64
C LEU A 14 14.10 -39.53 18.30
N LEU A 15 14.80 -39.31 19.42
CA LEU A 15 14.79 -38.00 20.06
C LEU A 15 15.40 -36.92 19.16
N SER A 16 16.53 -37.24 18.52
CA SER A 16 17.19 -36.27 17.62
C SER A 16 16.32 -35.91 16.42
N THR A 17 15.66 -36.88 15.79
CA THR A 17 14.74 -36.63 14.68
C THR A 17 13.53 -35.80 15.12
N PHE A 18 12.98 -36.09 16.31
CA PHE A 18 11.88 -35.32 16.89
C PHE A 18 12.27 -33.85 17.15
N VAL A 19 13.45 -33.62 17.74
CA VAL A 19 13.95 -32.27 18.02
C VAL A 19 14.20 -31.51 16.73
N LEU A 20 14.77 -32.14 15.70
CA LEU A 20 14.98 -31.50 14.39
C LEU A 20 13.65 -31.14 13.73
N TYR A 21 12.66 -32.01 13.77
CA TYR A 21 11.33 -31.75 13.23
C TYR A 21 10.61 -30.60 13.96
N ALA A 22 10.64 -30.61 15.28
CA ALA A 22 10.07 -29.57 16.12
C ALA A 22 10.75 -28.21 15.86
N SER A 23 12.07 -28.19 15.73
CA SER A 23 12.82 -26.96 15.39
C SER A 23 12.45 -26.41 14.00
N GLY A 24 12.23 -27.28 13.01
CA GLY A 24 11.75 -26.90 11.69
C GLY A 24 10.38 -26.23 11.75
N LEU A 25 9.42 -26.82 12.45
CA LEU A 25 8.08 -26.24 12.62
C LEU A 25 8.12 -24.87 13.34
N MET A 26 8.98 -24.71 14.33
CA MET A 26 9.15 -23.42 15.01
C MET A 26 9.71 -22.34 14.06
N SER A 27 10.70 -22.70 13.23
CA SER A 27 11.28 -21.80 12.24
C SER A 27 10.26 -21.34 11.20
N ASP A 28 9.43 -22.26 10.70
CA ASP A 28 8.39 -21.95 9.73
C ASP A 28 7.31 -21.02 10.33
N ASN A 29 6.91 -21.24 11.58
CA ASN A 29 5.97 -20.36 12.28
C ASN A 29 6.52 -18.95 12.46
N VAL A 30 7.80 -18.81 12.80
CA VAL A 30 8.45 -17.48 12.91
C VAL A 30 8.48 -16.77 11.57
N LYS A 31 8.78 -17.49 10.49
CA LYS A 31 8.77 -16.92 9.14
C LYS A 31 7.38 -16.44 8.72
N ILE A 32 6.35 -17.28 8.90
CA ILE A 32 4.95 -16.91 8.60
C ILE A 32 4.52 -15.68 9.40
N SER A 33 4.90 -15.61 10.68
CA SER A 33 4.59 -14.45 11.53
C SER A 33 5.25 -13.17 11.01
N SER A 34 6.52 -13.25 10.58
CA SER A 34 7.25 -12.10 10.02
C SER A 34 6.64 -11.65 8.67
N ASP A 35 6.29 -12.59 7.78
CA ASP A 35 5.68 -12.29 6.49
C ASP A 35 4.33 -11.58 6.67
N ASN A 36 3.52 -12.02 7.63
CA ASN A 36 2.25 -11.37 7.97
C ASN A 36 2.45 -9.94 8.49
N GLU A 37 3.48 -9.69 9.30
CA GLU A 37 3.80 -8.35 9.80
C GLU A 37 4.15 -7.37 8.67
N TYR A 38 4.91 -7.81 7.67
CA TYR A 38 5.23 -6.98 6.51
C TYR A 38 3.98 -6.63 5.71
N VAL A 39 3.07 -7.57 5.51
CA VAL A 39 1.80 -7.35 4.81
C VAL A 39 0.90 -6.38 5.60
N ILE A 40 0.77 -6.55 6.91
CA ILE A 40 -0.01 -5.65 7.77
C ILE A 40 0.55 -4.23 7.70
N THR A 41 1.88 -4.10 7.74
CA THR A 41 2.56 -2.81 7.58
C THR A 41 2.25 -2.18 6.21
N ALA A 42 2.28 -2.97 5.14
CA ALA A 42 1.95 -2.51 3.79
C ALA A 42 0.49 -2.01 3.69
N ILE A 43 -0.45 -2.72 4.32
CA ILE A 43 -1.86 -2.29 4.40
C ILE A 43 -1.95 -0.94 5.13
N GLY A 44 -1.27 -0.81 6.28
CA GLY A 44 -1.25 0.44 7.06
C GLY A 44 -0.68 1.63 6.27
N LEU A 45 0.40 1.40 5.49
CA LEU A 45 0.98 2.43 4.64
C LEU A 45 0.03 2.86 3.50
N GLY A 46 -0.65 1.89 2.88
CA GLY A 46 -1.66 2.19 1.85
C GLY A 46 -2.86 2.94 2.41
N GLN A 47 -3.36 2.53 3.58
CA GLN A 47 -4.45 3.22 4.27
C GLN A 47 -4.05 4.66 4.67
N SER A 48 -2.82 4.85 5.18
CA SER A 48 -2.31 6.17 5.52
C SER A 48 -2.33 7.12 4.32
N LEU A 49 -2.00 6.65 3.12
CA LEU A 49 -2.05 7.47 1.92
C LEU A 49 -3.50 7.81 1.52
N ILE A 50 -4.42 6.86 1.65
CA ILE A 50 -5.85 7.10 1.39
C ILE A 50 -6.41 8.13 2.40
N GLU A 51 -6.09 8.00 3.68
CA GLU A 51 -6.54 8.97 4.71
C GLU A 51 -5.95 10.36 4.47
N GLU A 52 -4.71 10.46 3.98
CA GLU A 52 -4.11 11.73 3.55
C GLU A 52 -4.92 12.35 2.40
N ALA A 53 -5.24 11.58 1.37
CA ALA A 53 -6.02 12.06 0.21
C ALA A 53 -7.45 12.46 0.59
N LYS A 54 -8.08 11.83 1.58
CA LYS A 54 -9.42 12.18 2.08
C LYS A 54 -9.52 13.57 2.68
N LEU A 55 -8.41 14.17 3.06
CA LEU A 55 -8.35 15.53 3.61
C LEU A 55 -8.26 16.60 2.53
N LYS A 56 -8.18 16.22 1.26
CA LYS A 56 -7.96 17.09 0.11
C LYS A 56 -9.26 17.38 -0.63
N ALA A 57 -9.25 18.40 -1.47
CA ALA A 57 -10.39 18.69 -2.35
C ALA A 57 -10.62 17.54 -3.33
N PHE A 58 -11.79 17.51 -3.95
CA PHE A 58 -12.13 16.45 -4.91
C PHE A 58 -11.37 16.58 -6.24
N ASP A 59 -11.12 17.82 -6.66
CA ASP A 59 -10.57 18.18 -7.96
C ASP A 59 -10.01 19.61 -7.88
N GLU A 60 -9.00 19.98 -8.64
CA GLU A 60 -8.42 21.33 -8.67
C GLU A 60 -9.48 22.43 -8.83
N THR A 61 -10.48 22.18 -9.68
CA THR A 61 -11.59 23.13 -9.87
C THR A 61 -12.44 23.31 -8.61
N THR A 62 -12.39 22.36 -7.66
CA THR A 62 -13.13 22.42 -6.40
C THR A 62 -12.33 23.01 -5.24
N VAL A 63 -11.02 23.24 -5.42
CA VAL A 63 -10.17 23.96 -4.46
C VAL A 63 -10.62 25.41 -4.30
N ALA A 64 -10.91 26.07 -5.41
CA ALA A 64 -11.28 27.48 -5.45
C ALA A 64 -12.79 27.73 -5.41
N GLY A 65 -13.65 26.70 -5.57
CA GLY A 65 -15.10 26.89 -5.61
C GLY A 65 -15.89 25.60 -5.74
N SER A 66 -17.20 25.71 -5.98
CA SER A 66 -18.08 24.56 -6.20
C SER A 66 -18.39 24.38 -7.68
N VAL A 67 -18.49 23.14 -8.12
CA VAL A 67 -18.91 22.76 -9.47
C VAL A 67 -20.32 22.20 -9.44
N THR A 68 -21.09 22.42 -10.51
CA THR A 68 -22.48 21.94 -10.60
C THR A 68 -22.66 20.85 -11.66
N THR A 69 -21.69 20.71 -12.57
CA THR A 69 -21.72 19.71 -13.63
C THR A 69 -20.36 19.01 -13.72
N ALA A 70 -20.36 17.71 -13.99
CA ALA A 70 -19.13 16.93 -14.07
C ALA A 70 -18.17 17.43 -15.17
N SER A 71 -18.69 18.07 -16.23
CA SER A 71 -17.88 18.64 -17.32
C SER A 71 -17.01 19.84 -16.90
N GLN A 72 -17.23 20.40 -15.72
CA GLN A 72 -16.40 21.47 -15.16
C GLN A 72 -15.15 20.94 -14.44
N LEU A 73 -15.12 19.65 -14.13
CA LEU A 73 -13.98 18.99 -13.49
C LEU A 73 -12.79 18.83 -14.44
N SER A 74 -11.64 18.58 -13.92
CA SER A 74 -10.41 18.29 -14.68
C SER A 74 -10.62 17.13 -15.64
N THR A 75 -10.11 17.24 -16.85
CA THR A 75 -10.28 16.16 -17.85
C THR A 75 -9.42 14.95 -17.46
N PRO A 76 -9.84 13.71 -17.81
CA PRO A 76 -9.11 12.49 -17.41
C PRO A 76 -7.64 12.45 -17.83
N ASN A 77 -7.26 13.20 -18.88
CA ASN A 77 -5.89 13.21 -19.41
C ASN A 77 -4.95 14.14 -18.64
N ILE A 78 -5.47 15.03 -17.80
CA ILE A 78 -4.68 16.01 -17.04
C ILE A 78 -4.70 15.70 -15.52
N LEU A 79 -5.28 14.58 -15.09
CA LEU A 79 -5.23 14.19 -13.68
C LEU A 79 -3.78 14.00 -13.24
N GLY A 80 -3.38 14.70 -12.21
CA GLY A 80 -2.03 14.68 -11.63
C GLY A 80 -1.67 16.04 -11.06
N SER A 81 -0.51 16.14 -10.39
CA SER A 81 -0.08 17.35 -9.70
C SER A 81 0.04 18.55 -10.63
N ASP A 82 -0.50 19.66 -10.20
CA ASP A 82 -0.57 20.94 -10.91
C ASP A 82 0.70 21.80 -10.77
N SER A 83 0.64 22.99 -11.33
CA SER A 83 1.77 23.90 -11.30
C SER A 83 2.05 24.42 -9.89
N GLY A 84 3.21 24.08 -9.34
CA GLY A 84 3.60 24.44 -7.97
C GLY A 84 3.57 23.27 -6.98
N GLU A 85 2.87 22.19 -7.30
CA GLU A 85 2.69 21.01 -6.47
C GLU A 85 3.64 19.86 -6.81
N SER A 86 4.39 20.03 -7.87
CA SER A 86 5.36 19.04 -8.34
C SER A 86 6.27 18.50 -7.21
N ILE A 87 6.31 17.19 -7.08
CA ILE A 87 7.13 16.47 -6.10
C ILE A 87 8.13 15.58 -6.83
N GLN A 88 9.35 15.48 -6.29
CA GLN A 88 10.31 14.53 -6.81
C GLN A 88 9.78 13.10 -6.65
N SER A 89 9.76 12.34 -7.72
CA SER A 89 9.34 10.93 -7.69
C SER A 89 10.57 9.99 -7.71
N PRO A 90 10.65 9.01 -6.79
CA PRO A 90 9.75 8.80 -5.67
C PRO A 90 9.90 9.84 -4.55
N ASP A 91 8.80 10.14 -3.86
CA ASP A 91 8.84 10.95 -2.64
C ASP A 91 9.55 10.16 -1.53
N THR A 92 10.65 10.71 -1.05
CA THR A 92 11.46 10.15 0.03
C THR A 92 11.57 11.11 1.22
N ALA A 93 10.70 12.12 1.28
CA ALA A 93 10.71 13.12 2.32
C ALA A 93 10.64 12.47 3.72
N LYS A 94 11.66 12.73 4.53
CA LYS A 94 11.80 12.13 5.87
C LYS A 94 11.50 13.12 7.00
N THR A 95 11.37 14.40 6.68
CA THR A 95 11.27 15.47 7.68
C THR A 95 9.86 16.05 7.64
N ASN A 96 9.14 15.94 8.74
CA ASN A 96 7.81 16.51 8.93
C ASN A 96 6.67 15.96 8.02
N GLY A 97 6.75 14.68 7.65
CA GLY A 97 5.76 14.01 6.80
C GLY A 97 6.19 13.89 5.36
N SER A 98 5.31 13.39 4.51
CA SER A 98 5.52 13.30 3.07
C SER A 98 5.38 14.66 2.40
N ALA A 99 6.08 14.86 1.29
CA ALA A 99 5.97 16.10 0.53
C ALA A 99 4.54 16.29 -0.03
N SER A 100 3.84 15.19 -0.36
CA SER A 100 2.45 15.20 -0.80
C SER A 100 1.49 15.81 0.22
N PHE A 101 1.68 15.54 1.49
CA PHE A 101 0.83 16.11 2.54
C PHE A 101 0.82 17.64 2.54
N ALA A 102 1.98 18.26 2.26
CA ALA A 102 2.14 19.70 2.29
C ALA A 102 1.83 20.39 0.95
N LYS A 103 2.00 19.66 -0.15
CA LYS A 103 1.94 20.27 -1.50
C LYS A 103 0.63 19.98 -2.23
N PHE A 104 0.14 18.76 -2.13
CA PHE A 104 -1.08 18.36 -2.81
C PHE A 104 -2.29 18.99 -2.14
N ASP A 105 -3.21 19.53 -2.90
CA ASP A 105 -4.43 20.15 -2.38
C ASP A 105 -5.71 19.47 -2.86
N ASP A 106 -5.63 18.59 -3.86
CA ASP A 106 -6.72 17.77 -4.32
C ASP A 106 -6.40 16.27 -4.48
N VAL A 107 -7.40 15.48 -4.88
CA VAL A 107 -7.28 14.01 -4.99
C VAL A 107 -6.54 13.61 -6.27
N ASP A 108 -6.64 14.35 -7.33
CA ASP A 108 -5.99 13.98 -8.59
C ASP A 108 -4.48 14.15 -8.56
N ASP A 109 -3.93 14.97 -7.70
CA ASP A 109 -2.49 15.10 -7.46
C ASP A 109 -1.81 13.76 -7.14
N TYR A 110 -2.57 12.85 -6.51
CA TYR A 110 -2.07 11.51 -6.22
C TYR A 110 -2.00 10.61 -7.46
N ASN A 111 -2.42 11.07 -8.64
CA ASN A 111 -2.31 10.25 -9.83
C ASN A 111 -0.85 10.07 -10.26
N ASN A 112 -0.43 8.80 -10.36
CA ASN A 112 0.96 8.39 -10.58
C ASN A 112 1.96 8.76 -9.47
N TYR A 113 1.47 9.20 -8.30
CA TYR A 113 2.31 9.46 -7.15
C TYR A 113 3.00 8.19 -6.64
N VAL A 114 4.26 8.32 -6.24
CA VAL A 114 5.06 7.23 -5.68
C VAL A 114 5.80 7.73 -4.45
N ARG A 115 5.64 7.01 -3.35
CA ARG A 115 6.36 7.23 -2.08
C ARG A 115 7.19 6.02 -1.72
N ILE A 116 8.40 6.24 -1.18
CA ILE A 116 9.24 5.21 -0.56
C ILE A 116 9.22 5.43 0.95
N VAL A 117 8.85 4.39 1.68
CA VAL A 117 8.78 4.43 3.14
C VAL A 117 9.70 3.37 3.73
N ASN A 118 10.50 3.78 4.71
CA ASN A 118 11.32 2.88 5.52
C ASN A 118 10.69 2.76 6.91
N THR A 119 10.61 1.54 7.41
CA THR A 119 10.15 1.22 8.76
C THR A 119 11.31 0.65 9.57
N PRO A 120 11.20 0.55 10.91
CA PRO A 120 12.26 -0.05 11.73
C PRO A 120 12.60 -1.50 11.38
N ARG A 121 11.68 -2.23 10.74
CA ARG A 121 11.84 -3.67 10.43
C ARG A 121 12.07 -3.97 8.95
N ALA A 122 11.70 -3.07 8.07
CA ALA A 122 11.85 -3.26 6.64
C ALA A 122 11.99 -1.91 5.93
N GLU A 123 12.85 -1.90 4.93
CA GLU A 123 13.11 -0.72 4.11
C GLU A 123 12.46 -0.84 2.74
N ASN A 124 12.36 0.32 2.06
CA ASN A 124 11.94 0.41 0.67
C ASN A 124 10.53 -0.13 0.36
N TYR A 125 9.56 0.11 1.28
CA TYR A 125 8.17 -0.02 0.88
C TYR A 125 7.85 1.02 -0.19
N ARG A 126 7.46 0.55 -1.37
CA ARG A 126 7.05 1.41 -2.48
C ARG A 126 5.54 1.50 -2.52
N VAL A 127 5.01 2.67 -2.17
CA VAL A 127 3.58 2.98 -2.21
C VAL A 127 3.31 3.77 -3.47
N LYS A 128 2.51 3.23 -4.38
CA LYS A 128 2.11 3.88 -5.62
C LYS A 128 0.61 4.13 -5.62
N ALA A 129 0.19 5.33 -5.97
CA ALA A 129 -1.21 5.68 -6.18
C ALA A 129 -1.50 5.95 -7.66
N THR A 130 -2.72 5.65 -8.06
CA THR A 130 -3.30 6.07 -9.34
C THR A 130 -4.73 6.51 -9.11
N VAL A 131 -5.16 7.56 -9.77
CA VAL A 131 -6.51 8.13 -9.66
C VAL A 131 -7.17 8.14 -11.04
N ASN A 132 -8.40 7.67 -11.11
CA ASN A 132 -9.18 7.66 -12.34
C ASN A 132 -10.64 8.00 -12.02
N TYR A 133 -11.33 8.61 -12.97
CA TYR A 133 -12.78 8.72 -12.89
C TYR A 133 -13.44 7.34 -12.87
N ALA A 134 -14.49 7.22 -12.09
CA ALA A 134 -15.25 5.98 -11.91
C ALA A 134 -16.75 6.22 -12.10
N SER A 135 -17.49 5.15 -12.28
CA SER A 135 -18.95 5.24 -12.33
C SER A 135 -19.53 5.56 -10.96
N GLU A 136 -20.44 6.51 -10.86
CA GLU A 136 -21.15 6.85 -9.62
C GLU A 136 -22.01 5.69 -9.09
N THR A 137 -22.52 4.84 -9.99
CA THR A 137 -23.33 3.67 -9.64
C THR A 137 -22.46 2.44 -9.36
N TYR A 138 -21.35 2.28 -10.08
CA TYR A 138 -20.44 1.15 -9.98
C TYR A 138 -19.00 1.66 -9.87
N PRO A 139 -18.53 2.04 -8.68
CA PRO A 139 -17.21 2.66 -8.48
C PRO A 139 -16.02 1.80 -8.92
N ASP A 140 -16.21 0.50 -9.08
CA ASP A 140 -15.19 -0.41 -9.62
C ASP A 140 -15.00 -0.27 -11.14
N SER A 141 -15.92 0.40 -11.82
CA SER A 141 -15.86 0.63 -13.27
C SER A 141 -15.25 2.01 -13.57
N SER A 142 -14.07 2.02 -14.18
CA SER A 142 -13.41 3.25 -14.64
C SER A 142 -14.18 3.91 -15.77
N LYS A 143 -14.15 5.23 -15.82
CA LYS A 143 -14.73 6.07 -16.87
C LYS A 143 -13.66 6.88 -17.59
N SER A 144 -13.83 7.08 -18.88
CA SER A 144 -12.98 7.93 -19.71
C SER A 144 -13.49 9.38 -19.80
N THR A 145 -14.52 9.70 -19.07
CA THR A 145 -15.14 11.02 -18.97
C THR A 145 -15.22 11.45 -17.52
N GLN A 146 -15.35 12.75 -17.27
CA GLN A 146 -15.55 13.31 -15.93
C GLN A 146 -16.84 12.78 -15.32
N THR A 147 -16.79 12.46 -14.03
CA THR A 147 -17.92 12.06 -13.18
C THR A 147 -17.71 12.62 -11.78
N PHE A 148 -18.73 12.66 -10.96
CA PHE A 148 -18.61 13.01 -9.55
C PHE A 148 -18.09 11.86 -8.67
N CYS A 149 -17.40 10.90 -9.30
CA CYS A 149 -16.76 9.80 -8.61
C CYS A 149 -15.34 9.59 -9.16
N LYS A 150 -14.32 9.66 -8.27
CA LYS A 150 -12.93 9.30 -8.57
C LYS A 150 -12.54 8.08 -7.76
N ARG A 151 -11.88 7.12 -8.35
CA ARG A 151 -11.32 5.95 -7.65
C ARG A 151 -9.80 6.07 -7.57
N MET A 152 -9.32 6.04 -6.34
CA MET A 152 -7.89 5.90 -6.03
C MET A 152 -7.55 4.42 -5.84
N THR A 153 -6.51 3.97 -6.52
CA THR A 153 -5.92 2.64 -6.34
C THR A 153 -4.53 2.82 -5.75
N VAL A 154 -4.31 2.27 -4.57
CA VAL A 154 -3.01 2.31 -3.89
C VAL A 154 -2.41 0.91 -3.89
N THR A 155 -1.23 0.78 -4.49
CA THR A 155 -0.48 -0.48 -4.55
C THR A 155 0.81 -0.34 -3.76
N VAL A 156 0.99 -1.24 -2.81
CA VAL A 156 2.21 -1.30 -1.98
C VAL A 156 3.00 -2.55 -2.32
N THR A 157 4.28 -2.35 -2.63
CA THR A 157 5.23 -3.43 -2.95
C THR A 157 6.45 -3.34 -2.06
N SER A 158 7.07 -4.48 -1.78
CA SER A 158 8.33 -4.58 -1.05
C SER A 158 9.06 -5.87 -1.42
N ALA A 159 10.36 -5.94 -1.15
CA ALA A 159 11.14 -7.17 -1.31
C ALA A 159 10.80 -8.25 -0.25
N TYR A 160 10.08 -7.86 0.81
CA TYR A 160 9.78 -8.73 1.95
C TYR A 160 8.50 -9.56 1.78
N PHE A 161 7.71 -9.31 0.75
CA PHE A 161 6.53 -10.12 0.42
C PHE A 161 6.34 -10.21 -1.11
N PRO A 162 5.90 -11.38 -1.64
CA PRO A 162 5.93 -11.63 -3.08
C PRO A 162 4.72 -11.03 -3.83
N GLN A 163 3.60 -10.78 -3.14
CA GLN A 163 2.36 -10.31 -3.77
C GLN A 163 2.09 -8.86 -3.38
N PRO A 164 1.87 -7.94 -4.34
CA PRO A 164 1.50 -6.57 -4.05
C PRO A 164 0.23 -6.48 -3.20
N VAL A 165 0.21 -5.59 -2.22
CA VAL A 165 -1.00 -5.23 -1.50
C VAL A 165 -1.67 -4.08 -2.26
N THR A 166 -2.92 -4.28 -2.67
CA THR A 166 -3.69 -3.26 -3.41
C THR A 166 -4.94 -2.87 -2.64
N LEU A 167 -5.12 -1.58 -2.43
CA LEU A 167 -6.26 -0.98 -1.75
C LEU A 167 -6.99 -0.06 -2.73
N TYR A 168 -8.30 0.03 -2.58
CA TYR A 168 -9.16 0.88 -3.39
C TYR A 168 -9.97 1.79 -2.50
N TYR A 169 -10.12 3.04 -2.92
CA TYR A 169 -11.03 3.97 -2.29
C TYR A 169 -11.70 4.84 -3.33
N SER A 170 -12.99 5.10 -3.17
CA SER A 170 -13.78 5.94 -4.07
C SER A 170 -14.19 7.23 -3.38
N PHE A 171 -13.81 8.35 -4.00
CA PHE A 171 -14.19 9.70 -3.59
C PHE A 171 -15.43 10.11 -4.37
N THR A 172 -16.37 10.76 -3.72
CA THR A 172 -17.56 11.36 -4.32
C THR A 172 -17.63 12.83 -3.94
N TYR A 173 -17.99 13.66 -4.94
CA TYR A 173 -18.20 15.09 -4.76
C TYR A 173 -19.62 15.40 -4.35
#